data_7aee5d97ef7a12e19759a2ce30bf7470
#
_entry.id   7aee5d97ef7a12e19759a2ce30bf7470
#
_cell.length_a   1.000
_cell.length_b   1.000
_cell.length_c   1.000
_cell.angle_alpha   90.00
_cell.angle_beta   90.00
_cell.angle_gamma   90.00
#
_symmetry.space_group_name_H-M   'P 1'
#
loop_
_entity.id
_entity.type
_entity.pdbx_description
1 polymer ?
#
loop_
_entity_poly.entity_id
_entity_poly.type
_entity_poly.pdbx_seq_one_letter_code
_entity_poly.pdbx_strand_id
1 'polypeptide(L)'
;MQASAQLTVINKQRHFQKTVPAGNYSGITWLGDNHYAVVNDKSQTAGFHLMTIRLDDATGDIKEVRADSFMTSRQPNRDEEGICYVPQTNTVFVSGEADGQIIEYDMNGQSTGRRLTIPNVFRFAHSNGGFEALTYNAATHRFWTTSENTLKVDGQEPSIKRKIANLLRLQSFGDDLQPREQYWYMSDSSAVQGDEGKSVLGVSGLAALDDGQIIVLEREIHQTPKYIGSSVHVKLYVVNPTTQRANDLLQKQLIAEFRTKINITDRSFANYEGICVGPQLKDGRIVLLLVADSQDQYKGYLKDWFKTIVIANPNFKPQPNTTDERLILMNFFNAREPRPKINAFLSKEELPDATRYIAQPPQPGSGTFDNDSYYHNWGKAQRQTPQGNLAAIDEVIETSKAFSPAAGFLISHKETPEIYKLVEGARRDARYANRKAKDYFRRTRPFIYYNEPSINPATDEEYKESYSFPSGHSVRGYVYALTLALVVPDSTEALVARAEEFALNRVICGRHWKSDTDASLVEAAVIMSRLQSNAAFLEQLEKARKEYARLRKK
;
A
#
# COMPACT_ATOMS: atom_id res chain seq x y z
N MET A 1 11.27 -27.61 24.07
CA MET A 1 10.33 -28.30 23.20
C MET A 1 10.69 -27.92 21.77
N GLN A 2 11.20 -28.85 20.99
CA GLN A 2 11.50 -28.64 19.57
C GLN A 2 10.18 -28.34 18.84
N ALA A 3 10.11 -27.19 18.17
CA ALA A 3 9.03 -26.92 17.21
C ALA A 3 9.08 -28.04 16.17
N SER A 4 8.02 -28.83 16.06
CA SER A 4 7.85 -29.78 14.97
C SER A 4 7.97 -29.02 13.66
N ALA A 5 8.95 -29.35 12.85
CA ALA A 5 9.09 -28.81 11.50
C ALA A 5 7.75 -29.03 10.79
N GLN A 6 7.10 -27.94 10.42
CA GLN A 6 5.85 -27.96 9.66
C GLN A 6 6.14 -28.70 8.34
N LEU A 7 5.53 -29.86 8.14
CA LEU A 7 5.75 -30.68 6.94
C LEU A 7 5.02 -30.00 5.76
N THR A 8 5.77 -29.15 5.05
CA THR A 8 5.30 -28.59 3.78
C THR A 8 5.73 -29.54 2.65
N VAL A 9 4.80 -29.97 1.83
CA VAL A 9 5.06 -30.81 0.66
C VAL A 9 4.81 -29.99 -0.61
N ILE A 10 5.84 -29.80 -1.41
CA ILE A 10 5.75 -29.09 -2.70
C ILE A 10 5.64 -30.15 -3.81
N ASN A 11 4.44 -30.37 -4.32
CA ASN A 11 4.19 -31.31 -5.39
C ASN A 11 4.78 -30.84 -6.73
N LYS A 12 4.96 -31.76 -7.67
CA LYS A 12 5.44 -31.44 -9.02
C LYS A 12 4.40 -30.60 -9.77
N GLN A 13 4.86 -29.61 -10.52
CA GLN A 13 3.96 -28.89 -11.42
C GLN A 13 3.57 -29.78 -12.62
N ARG A 14 2.33 -29.59 -13.09
CA ARG A 14 1.73 -30.35 -14.19
C ARG A 14 1.07 -29.43 -15.19
N HIS A 15 0.98 -29.84 -16.45
CA HIS A 15 0.24 -29.13 -17.49
C HIS A 15 -0.66 -30.11 -18.26
N PHE A 16 -1.78 -29.60 -18.77
CA PHE A 16 -2.86 -30.42 -19.32
C PHE A 16 -3.34 -29.89 -20.70
N GLN A 17 -2.42 -29.74 -21.65
CA GLN A 17 -2.66 -29.11 -22.96
C GLN A 17 -3.81 -29.72 -23.80
N LYS A 18 -4.23 -30.96 -23.51
CA LYS A 18 -5.35 -31.61 -24.23
C LYS A 18 -6.72 -31.24 -23.67
N THR A 19 -6.79 -30.79 -22.42
CA THR A 19 -8.04 -30.57 -21.68
C THR A 19 -8.14 -29.15 -21.14
N VAL A 20 -7.06 -28.38 -21.18
CA VAL A 20 -6.99 -26.97 -20.82
C VAL A 20 -6.52 -26.17 -22.02
N PRO A 21 -7.29 -25.22 -22.54
CA PRO A 21 -6.85 -24.34 -23.63
C PRO A 21 -5.67 -23.49 -23.19
N ALA A 22 -4.88 -23.00 -24.14
CA ALA A 22 -3.87 -22.01 -23.87
C ALA A 22 -4.52 -20.73 -23.28
N GLY A 23 -3.86 -20.09 -22.30
CA GLY A 23 -4.43 -18.92 -21.66
C GLY A 23 -3.40 -18.16 -20.81
N ASN A 24 -3.83 -17.02 -20.32
CA ASN A 24 -3.11 -16.19 -19.36
C ASN A 24 -3.84 -16.29 -18.02
N TYR A 25 -3.66 -17.42 -17.34
CA TYR A 25 -4.40 -17.73 -16.11
C TYR A 25 -3.78 -17.02 -14.91
N SER A 26 -4.46 -15.97 -14.42
CA SER A 26 -3.96 -15.09 -13.36
C SER A 26 -4.57 -15.36 -11.98
N GLY A 27 -5.86 -15.72 -11.88
CA GLY A 27 -6.51 -15.98 -10.61
C GLY A 27 -7.28 -17.29 -10.56
N ILE A 28 -7.37 -17.92 -9.38
CA ILE A 28 -8.10 -19.16 -9.16
C ILE A 28 -8.82 -19.13 -7.82
N THR A 29 -10.03 -19.72 -7.76
CA THR A 29 -10.77 -19.95 -6.51
C THR A 29 -11.45 -21.31 -6.51
N TRP A 30 -11.56 -21.92 -5.32
CA TRP A 30 -12.25 -23.20 -5.13
C TRP A 30 -13.76 -22.97 -4.92
N LEU A 31 -14.58 -23.74 -5.64
CA LEU A 31 -16.05 -23.66 -5.57
C LEU A 31 -16.68 -24.80 -4.73
N GLY A 32 -15.85 -25.72 -4.28
CA GLY A 32 -16.26 -26.96 -3.61
C GLY A 32 -15.98 -28.20 -4.47
N ASP A 33 -15.88 -29.36 -3.83
CA ASP A 33 -15.53 -30.64 -4.47
C ASP A 33 -14.32 -30.54 -5.41
N ASN A 34 -14.50 -30.87 -6.69
CA ASN A 34 -13.46 -30.77 -7.72
C ASN A 34 -13.63 -29.53 -8.64
N HIS A 35 -14.49 -28.57 -8.27
CA HIS A 35 -14.84 -27.44 -9.12
C HIS A 35 -14.06 -26.18 -8.72
N TYR A 36 -13.58 -25.47 -9.73
CA TYR A 36 -12.79 -24.23 -9.57
C TYR A 36 -13.26 -23.20 -10.60
N ALA A 37 -13.12 -21.93 -10.26
CA ALA A 37 -13.23 -20.82 -11.17
C ALA A 37 -11.86 -20.19 -11.38
N VAL A 38 -11.50 -19.89 -12.64
CA VAL A 38 -10.18 -19.40 -13.05
C VAL A 38 -10.35 -18.24 -14.01
N VAL A 39 -9.74 -17.09 -13.73
CA VAL A 39 -9.74 -15.95 -14.65
C VAL A 39 -8.57 -16.01 -15.63
N ASN A 40 -8.77 -15.37 -16.78
CA ASN A 40 -7.77 -15.22 -17.84
C ASN A 40 -7.70 -13.73 -18.21
N ASP A 41 -6.60 -13.07 -17.87
CA ASP A 41 -6.40 -11.62 -18.02
C ASP A 41 -6.50 -11.11 -19.45
N LYS A 42 -6.28 -11.97 -20.46
CA LYS A 42 -6.34 -11.62 -21.89
C LYS A 42 -7.51 -12.31 -22.63
N SER A 43 -8.53 -12.77 -21.93
CA SER A 43 -9.75 -13.24 -22.59
C SER A 43 -10.42 -12.11 -23.40
N GLN A 44 -11.18 -12.42 -24.44
CA GLN A 44 -11.85 -11.40 -25.27
C GLN A 44 -12.93 -10.63 -24.50
N THR A 45 -13.60 -11.31 -23.59
CA THR A 45 -14.67 -10.76 -22.76
C THR A 45 -14.40 -11.05 -21.29
N ALA A 46 -14.87 -10.16 -20.42
CA ALA A 46 -14.85 -10.35 -18.98
C ALA A 46 -15.59 -11.63 -18.58
N GLY A 47 -15.00 -12.40 -17.66
CA GLY A 47 -15.56 -13.66 -17.21
C GLY A 47 -14.53 -14.60 -16.60
N PHE A 48 -14.91 -15.87 -16.43
CA PHE A 48 -14.06 -16.88 -15.82
C PHE A 48 -14.33 -18.27 -16.38
N HIS A 49 -13.28 -19.10 -16.40
CA HIS A 49 -13.42 -20.52 -16.72
C HIS A 49 -13.95 -21.29 -15.52
N LEU A 50 -14.89 -22.19 -15.73
CA LEU A 50 -15.17 -23.29 -14.80
C LEU A 50 -14.26 -24.45 -15.16
N MET A 51 -13.54 -24.97 -14.17
CA MET A 51 -12.59 -26.08 -14.35
C MET A 51 -12.91 -27.19 -13.35
N THR A 52 -12.76 -28.44 -13.83
CA THR A 52 -12.69 -29.62 -12.96
C THR A 52 -11.23 -29.94 -12.69
N ILE A 53 -10.81 -29.93 -11.41
CA ILE A 53 -9.45 -30.29 -10.99
C ILE A 53 -9.55 -31.40 -9.95
N ARG A 54 -9.03 -32.58 -10.29
CA ARG A 54 -9.02 -33.75 -9.39
C ARG A 54 -7.67 -33.92 -8.74
N LEU A 55 -7.68 -34.00 -7.44
CA LEU A 55 -6.49 -34.20 -6.63
C LEU A 55 -6.46 -35.65 -6.09
N ASP A 56 -5.28 -36.08 -5.68
CA ASP A 56 -5.11 -37.29 -4.90
C ASP A 56 -5.43 -37.01 -3.44
N ASP A 57 -6.35 -37.74 -2.85
CA ASP A 57 -6.87 -37.51 -1.48
C ASP A 57 -5.84 -37.69 -0.37
N ALA A 58 -4.74 -38.37 -0.64
CA ALA A 58 -3.67 -38.63 0.33
C ALA A 58 -2.48 -37.69 0.19
N THR A 59 -2.15 -37.31 -1.04
CA THR A 59 -0.92 -36.53 -1.35
C THR A 59 -1.23 -35.09 -1.80
N GLY A 60 -2.48 -34.80 -2.19
CA GLY A 60 -2.85 -33.52 -2.81
C GLY A 60 -2.25 -33.30 -4.19
N ASP A 61 -1.60 -34.31 -4.82
CA ASP A 61 -1.04 -34.15 -6.17
C ASP A 61 -2.16 -34.09 -7.22
N ILE A 62 -1.95 -33.33 -8.29
CA ILE A 62 -2.96 -33.13 -9.34
C ILE A 62 -3.01 -34.35 -10.26
N LYS A 63 -4.19 -34.97 -10.38
CA LYS A 63 -4.43 -36.12 -11.28
C LYS A 63 -4.97 -35.68 -12.63
N GLU A 64 -5.88 -34.69 -12.64
CA GLU A 64 -6.58 -34.22 -13.83
C GLU A 64 -6.91 -32.74 -13.70
N VAL A 65 -6.81 -32.01 -14.80
CA VAL A 65 -7.39 -30.68 -14.97
C VAL A 65 -8.10 -30.62 -16.31
N ARG A 66 -9.35 -30.11 -16.30
CA ARG A 66 -10.16 -29.91 -17.50
C ARG A 66 -10.88 -28.58 -17.41
N ALA A 67 -10.79 -27.78 -18.46
CA ALA A 67 -11.65 -26.63 -18.63
C ALA A 67 -13.02 -27.08 -19.15
N ASP A 68 -14.08 -26.81 -18.40
CA ASP A 68 -15.42 -27.27 -18.71
C ASP A 68 -16.21 -26.24 -19.56
N SER A 69 -16.15 -24.97 -19.18
CA SER A 69 -16.85 -23.87 -19.85
C SER A 69 -16.23 -22.52 -19.50
N PHE A 70 -16.54 -21.51 -20.33
CA PHE A 70 -16.21 -20.10 -20.04
C PHE A 70 -17.50 -19.32 -19.75
N MET A 71 -17.62 -18.76 -18.57
CA MET A 71 -18.73 -17.94 -18.11
C MET A 71 -18.45 -16.49 -18.47
N THR A 72 -19.15 -15.95 -19.46
CA THR A 72 -18.88 -14.61 -20.01
C THR A 72 -19.92 -13.58 -19.62
N SER A 73 -19.48 -12.40 -19.24
CA SER A 73 -20.34 -11.22 -19.05
C SER A 73 -20.75 -10.56 -20.36
N ARG A 74 -20.15 -10.95 -21.48
CA ARG A 74 -20.28 -10.31 -22.82
C ARG A 74 -19.78 -8.85 -22.84
N GLN A 75 -19.18 -8.37 -21.75
CA GLN A 75 -18.51 -7.07 -21.69
C GLN A 75 -17.03 -7.25 -22.07
N PRO A 76 -16.34 -6.18 -22.52
CA PRO A 76 -14.89 -6.26 -22.74
C PRO A 76 -14.15 -6.73 -21.49
N ASN A 77 -13.07 -7.46 -21.70
CA ASN A 77 -12.15 -7.85 -20.63
C ASN A 77 -11.61 -6.60 -19.92
N ARG A 78 -11.43 -6.69 -18.61
CA ARG A 78 -10.97 -5.60 -17.75
C ARG A 78 -9.54 -5.82 -17.22
N ASP A 79 -8.80 -6.73 -17.88
CA ASP A 79 -7.53 -7.24 -17.36
C ASP A 79 -7.79 -7.91 -16.00
N GLU A 80 -8.53 -9.04 -16.04
CA GLU A 80 -9.00 -9.71 -14.82
C GLU A 80 -7.90 -10.54 -14.20
N GLU A 81 -7.55 -10.22 -12.93
CA GLU A 81 -6.42 -10.79 -12.24
C GLU A 81 -6.86 -11.73 -11.09
N GLY A 82 -7.39 -11.19 -10.01
CA GLY A 82 -7.81 -11.97 -8.85
C GLY A 82 -9.27 -12.40 -8.93
N ILE A 83 -9.56 -13.58 -8.36
CA ILE A 83 -10.93 -14.10 -8.21
C ILE A 83 -11.12 -14.75 -6.85
N CYS A 84 -12.27 -14.50 -6.21
CA CYS A 84 -12.67 -15.23 -5.01
C CYS A 84 -14.15 -15.61 -5.06
N TYR A 85 -14.48 -16.77 -4.47
CA TYR A 85 -15.84 -17.27 -4.37
C TYR A 85 -16.48 -16.92 -3.01
N VAL A 86 -17.75 -16.50 -3.05
CA VAL A 86 -18.55 -16.19 -1.87
C VAL A 86 -19.67 -17.22 -1.76
N PRO A 87 -19.52 -18.25 -0.93
CA PRO A 87 -20.47 -19.38 -0.87
C PRO A 87 -21.86 -18.95 -0.40
N GLN A 88 -21.99 -17.92 0.43
CA GLN A 88 -23.27 -17.43 0.96
C GLN A 88 -24.20 -16.89 -0.13
N THR A 89 -23.63 -16.29 -1.18
CA THR A 89 -24.39 -15.73 -2.32
C THR A 89 -24.28 -16.60 -3.57
N ASN A 90 -23.41 -17.60 -3.57
CA ASN A 90 -23.05 -18.40 -4.74
C ASN A 90 -22.62 -17.53 -5.91
N THR A 91 -21.68 -16.61 -5.65
CA THR A 91 -21.14 -15.63 -6.61
C THR A 91 -19.63 -15.59 -6.54
N VAL A 92 -18.99 -15.00 -7.54
CA VAL A 92 -17.57 -14.70 -7.51
C VAL A 92 -17.33 -13.20 -7.61
N PHE A 93 -16.30 -12.72 -6.94
CA PHE A 93 -15.76 -11.37 -7.12
C PHE A 93 -14.48 -11.45 -7.92
N VAL A 94 -14.31 -10.52 -8.88
CA VAL A 94 -13.17 -10.49 -9.80
C VAL A 94 -12.58 -9.10 -9.80
N SER A 95 -11.26 -9.00 -9.58
CA SER A 95 -10.53 -7.75 -9.72
C SER A 95 -10.17 -7.48 -11.17
N GLY A 96 -10.24 -6.21 -11.60
CA GLY A 96 -9.80 -5.75 -12.89
C GLY A 96 -8.66 -4.75 -12.74
N GLU A 97 -7.51 -5.00 -13.36
CA GLU A 97 -6.37 -4.10 -13.30
C GLU A 97 -6.64 -2.82 -14.10
N ALA A 98 -7.28 -2.94 -15.26
CA ALA A 98 -7.55 -1.81 -16.16
C ALA A 98 -8.46 -0.73 -15.55
N ASP A 99 -9.41 -1.11 -14.69
CA ASP A 99 -10.37 -0.18 -14.08
C ASP A 99 -10.21 0.00 -12.57
N GLY A 100 -9.34 -0.79 -11.93
CA GLY A 100 -9.09 -0.75 -10.50
C GLY A 100 -10.31 -1.12 -9.65
N GLN A 101 -11.25 -1.91 -10.19
CA GLN A 101 -12.49 -2.31 -9.51
C GLN A 101 -12.53 -3.80 -9.22
N ILE A 102 -13.26 -4.16 -8.16
CA ILE A 102 -13.56 -5.54 -7.79
C ILE A 102 -15.08 -5.72 -7.86
N ILE A 103 -15.53 -6.48 -8.87
CA ILE A 103 -16.95 -6.59 -9.27
C ILE A 103 -17.45 -8.00 -9.03
N GLU A 104 -18.71 -8.12 -8.57
CA GLU A 104 -19.41 -9.39 -8.38
C GLU A 104 -20.07 -9.89 -9.65
N TYR A 105 -19.88 -11.19 -9.92
CA TYR A 105 -20.54 -11.94 -11.00
C TYR A 105 -21.29 -13.14 -10.45
N ASP A 106 -22.45 -13.45 -11.04
CA ASP A 106 -23.12 -14.72 -10.79
C ASP A 106 -22.38 -15.90 -11.46
N MET A 107 -22.78 -17.12 -11.17
CA MET A 107 -22.14 -18.32 -11.72
C MET A 107 -22.41 -18.53 -13.23
N ASN A 108 -23.21 -17.66 -13.88
CA ASN A 108 -23.38 -17.59 -15.33
C ASN A 108 -22.47 -16.50 -15.97
N GLY A 109 -21.63 -15.84 -15.17
CA GLY A 109 -20.72 -14.79 -15.61
C GLY A 109 -21.37 -13.41 -15.78
N GLN A 110 -22.63 -13.22 -15.34
CA GLN A 110 -23.29 -11.91 -15.46
C GLN A 110 -22.99 -11.05 -14.22
N SER A 111 -22.67 -9.77 -14.45
CA SER A 111 -22.44 -8.84 -13.33
C SER A 111 -23.75 -8.64 -12.55
N THR A 112 -23.68 -8.76 -11.23
CA THR A 112 -24.80 -8.46 -10.32
C THR A 112 -24.98 -6.95 -10.09
N GLY A 113 -24.03 -6.13 -10.52
CA GLY A 113 -23.96 -4.69 -10.24
C GLY A 113 -23.33 -4.35 -8.89
N ARG A 114 -23.07 -5.33 -8.03
CA ARG A 114 -22.40 -5.14 -6.74
C ARG A 114 -20.88 -5.09 -6.91
N ARG A 115 -20.21 -4.30 -6.10
CA ARG A 115 -18.74 -4.13 -6.14
C ARG A 115 -18.20 -3.70 -4.78
N LEU A 116 -16.94 -3.98 -4.50
CA LEU A 116 -16.26 -3.45 -3.31
C LEU A 116 -16.09 -1.93 -3.43
N THR A 117 -16.27 -1.23 -2.32
CA THR A 117 -16.00 0.23 -2.23
C THR A 117 -14.51 0.46 -2.03
N ILE A 118 -13.78 0.63 -3.12
CA ILE A 118 -12.32 0.75 -3.09
C ILE A 118 -11.90 2.09 -2.46
N PRO A 119 -11.05 2.10 -1.42
CA PRO A 119 -10.51 3.33 -0.86
C PRO A 119 -9.74 4.15 -1.91
N ASN A 120 -9.94 5.48 -1.89
CA ASN A 120 -9.37 6.40 -2.88
C ASN A 120 -7.85 6.32 -3.02
N VAL A 121 -7.13 5.84 -2.00
CA VAL A 121 -5.67 5.70 -2.06
C VAL A 121 -5.21 4.72 -3.14
N PHE A 122 -6.00 3.70 -3.47
CA PHE A 122 -5.63 2.72 -4.49
C PHE A 122 -5.65 3.25 -5.93
N ARG A 123 -6.24 4.43 -6.17
CA ARG A 123 -6.11 5.13 -7.46
C ARG A 123 -4.67 5.51 -7.82
N PHE A 124 -3.76 5.47 -6.84
CA PHE A 124 -2.33 5.73 -7.02
C PHE A 124 -1.52 4.48 -7.36
N ALA A 125 -2.15 3.39 -7.74
CA ALA A 125 -1.47 2.22 -8.30
C ALA A 125 -0.69 2.60 -9.59
N HIS A 126 0.32 1.83 -9.90
CA HIS A 126 0.99 1.91 -11.20
C HIS A 126 0.10 1.30 -12.27
N SER A 127 0.32 1.68 -13.54
CA SER A 127 -0.52 1.24 -14.67
C SER A 127 -0.53 -0.28 -14.88
N ASN A 128 0.50 -0.99 -14.41
CA ASN A 128 0.63 -2.45 -14.43
C ASN A 128 1.04 -2.91 -13.03
N GLY A 129 0.22 -2.69 -12.05
CA GLY A 129 0.50 -3.01 -10.64
C GLY A 129 -0.73 -2.73 -9.78
N GLY A 130 -1.91 -2.97 -10.36
CA GLY A 130 -3.22 -2.82 -9.75
C GLY A 130 -3.55 -3.95 -8.77
N PHE A 131 -4.82 -4.34 -8.74
CA PHE A 131 -5.30 -5.43 -7.88
C PHE A 131 -5.04 -6.79 -8.53
N GLU A 132 -3.90 -7.40 -8.22
CA GLU A 132 -3.58 -8.77 -8.65
C GLU A 132 -4.22 -9.81 -7.73
N ALA A 133 -4.16 -9.59 -6.43
CA ALA A 133 -4.51 -10.56 -5.42
C ALA A 133 -5.87 -10.29 -4.80
N LEU A 134 -6.72 -11.32 -4.75
CA LEU A 134 -8.05 -11.24 -4.14
C LEU A 134 -8.40 -12.57 -3.47
N THR A 135 -8.91 -12.53 -2.23
CA THR A 135 -9.43 -13.72 -1.54
C THR A 135 -10.61 -13.35 -0.64
N TYR A 136 -11.46 -14.33 -0.36
CA TYR A 136 -12.56 -14.20 0.59
C TYR A 136 -12.46 -15.29 1.66
N ASN A 137 -12.62 -14.90 2.91
CA ASN A 137 -12.70 -15.81 4.04
C ASN A 137 -14.16 -15.96 4.49
N ALA A 138 -14.74 -17.11 4.23
CA ALA A 138 -16.15 -17.39 4.56
C ALA A 138 -16.39 -17.49 6.08
N ALA A 139 -15.40 -17.89 6.87
CA ALA A 139 -15.52 -18.01 8.32
C ALA A 139 -15.45 -16.66 9.05
N THR A 140 -14.64 -15.72 8.55
CA THR A 140 -14.50 -14.38 9.14
C THR A 140 -15.33 -13.31 8.43
N HIS A 141 -16.00 -13.66 7.34
CA HIS A 141 -16.78 -12.74 6.50
C HIS A 141 -15.96 -11.53 6.03
N ARG A 142 -14.76 -11.81 5.45
CA ARG A 142 -13.82 -10.78 5.01
C ARG A 142 -13.27 -11.05 3.63
N PHE A 143 -13.36 -10.04 2.77
CA PHE A 143 -12.52 -9.95 1.56
C PHE A 143 -11.16 -9.36 1.91
N TRP A 144 -10.15 -9.78 1.19
CA TRP A 144 -8.79 -9.24 1.27
C TRP A 144 -8.20 -9.05 -0.11
N THR A 145 -7.56 -7.89 -0.29
CA THR A 145 -6.86 -7.56 -1.54
C THR A 145 -5.64 -6.71 -1.26
N THR A 146 -4.74 -6.66 -2.23
CA THR A 146 -3.58 -5.76 -2.25
C THR A 146 -3.23 -5.43 -3.70
N SER A 147 -2.51 -4.31 -3.92
CA SER A 147 -1.84 -4.06 -5.20
C SER A 147 -0.61 -4.95 -5.36
N GLU A 148 -0.21 -5.23 -6.59
CA GLU A 148 1.04 -5.96 -6.86
C GLU A 148 2.26 -5.19 -6.35
N ASN A 149 2.26 -3.87 -6.56
CA ASN A 149 3.37 -2.99 -6.26
C ASN A 149 3.00 -1.87 -5.29
N THR A 150 4.05 -1.28 -4.66
CA THR A 150 3.92 -0.09 -3.80
C THR A 150 3.17 1.02 -4.54
N LEU A 151 2.15 1.62 -3.91
CA LEU A 151 1.45 2.75 -4.48
C LEU A 151 2.38 3.97 -4.61
N LYS A 152 2.19 4.78 -5.66
CA LYS A 152 3.00 5.98 -5.95
C LYS A 152 3.09 6.97 -4.78
N VAL A 153 2.05 7.04 -3.94
CA VAL A 153 2.01 7.90 -2.74
C VAL A 153 2.74 7.30 -1.55
N ASP A 154 2.94 5.98 -1.52
CA ASP A 154 3.53 5.30 -0.37
C ASP A 154 5.06 5.23 -0.48
N GLY A 155 5.61 5.12 -1.69
CA GLY A 155 7.06 4.97 -1.81
C GLY A 155 7.59 4.98 -3.21
N GLN A 156 8.73 4.36 -3.36
CA GLN A 156 9.38 4.10 -4.64
C GLN A 156 8.92 2.73 -5.14
N GLU A 157 8.88 2.57 -6.46
CA GLU A 157 8.71 1.25 -7.07
C GLU A 157 9.81 0.29 -6.60
N PRO A 158 9.49 -1.00 -6.48
CA PRO A 158 10.48 -2.00 -6.17
C PRO A 158 11.61 -1.95 -7.20
N SER A 159 12.82 -2.20 -6.75
CA SER A 159 13.98 -2.12 -7.64
C SER A 159 15.02 -3.16 -7.25
N ILE A 160 15.33 -4.03 -8.20
CA ILE A 160 16.41 -5.00 -8.06
C ILE A 160 17.74 -4.31 -7.84
N LYS A 161 18.06 -3.35 -8.69
CA LYS A 161 19.31 -2.61 -8.64
C LYS A 161 19.53 -1.89 -7.31
N ARG A 162 18.48 -1.28 -6.77
CA ARG A 162 18.52 -0.54 -5.51
C ARG A 162 18.11 -1.38 -4.31
N LYS A 163 17.76 -2.66 -4.50
CA LYS A 163 17.27 -3.56 -3.45
C LYS A 163 16.07 -3.00 -2.68
N ILE A 164 15.16 -2.31 -3.39
CA ILE A 164 13.95 -1.76 -2.81
C ILE A 164 12.87 -2.85 -2.84
N ALA A 165 12.35 -3.21 -1.67
CA ALA A 165 11.19 -4.08 -1.50
C ALA A 165 9.87 -3.35 -1.81
N ASN A 166 8.77 -4.09 -1.97
CA ASN A 166 7.43 -3.52 -1.96
C ASN A 166 6.95 -3.28 -0.53
N LEU A 167 6.35 -2.12 -0.30
CA LEU A 167 5.50 -1.88 0.85
C LEU A 167 4.06 -1.74 0.37
N LEU A 168 3.23 -2.69 0.70
CA LEU A 168 1.87 -2.86 0.19
C LEU A 168 0.83 -2.58 1.25
N ARG A 169 -0.37 -2.18 0.82
CA ARG A 169 -1.55 -2.04 1.66
C ARG A 169 -2.40 -3.30 1.54
N LEU A 170 -2.38 -4.16 2.56
CA LEU A 170 -3.31 -5.27 2.65
C LEU A 170 -4.64 -4.74 3.21
N GLN A 171 -5.66 -4.67 2.36
CA GLN A 171 -6.96 -4.06 2.66
C GLN A 171 -8.03 -5.12 2.83
N SER A 172 -8.83 -5.00 3.89
CA SER A 172 -10.01 -5.85 4.10
C SER A 172 -11.32 -5.12 3.82
N PHE A 173 -12.38 -5.91 3.52
CA PHE A 173 -13.74 -5.44 3.34
C PHE A 173 -14.72 -6.40 4.02
N GLY A 174 -15.86 -5.87 4.49
CA GLY A 174 -16.95 -6.69 5.02
C GLY A 174 -17.90 -7.20 3.94
N ASP A 175 -18.86 -8.04 4.33
CA ASP A 175 -19.96 -8.54 3.44
C ASP A 175 -20.86 -7.41 2.94
N ASP A 176 -20.86 -6.26 3.62
CA ASP A 176 -21.52 -5.03 3.16
C ASP A 176 -20.72 -4.30 2.06
N LEU A 177 -19.59 -4.88 1.62
CA LEU A 177 -18.69 -4.42 0.57
C LEU A 177 -17.97 -3.10 0.91
N GLN A 178 -17.99 -2.70 2.19
CA GLN A 178 -17.32 -1.50 2.68
C GLN A 178 -15.92 -1.83 3.21
N PRO A 179 -14.96 -0.90 3.05
CA PRO A 179 -13.60 -1.10 3.55
C PRO A 179 -13.60 -1.21 5.09
N ARG A 180 -12.70 -2.05 5.59
CA ARG A 180 -12.45 -2.30 7.00
C ARG A 180 -10.99 -2.00 7.32
N GLU A 181 -10.35 -2.86 8.08
CA GLU A 181 -8.96 -2.72 8.51
C GLU A 181 -7.99 -2.76 7.31
N GLN A 182 -6.95 -1.96 7.40
CA GLN A 182 -5.79 -1.97 6.50
C GLN A 182 -4.54 -2.26 7.32
N TYR A 183 -3.61 -2.99 6.69
CA TYR A 183 -2.31 -3.31 7.28
C TYR A 183 -1.21 -3.00 6.27
N TRP A 184 0.02 -2.83 6.77
CA TRP A 184 1.19 -2.77 5.91
C TRP A 184 1.79 -4.16 5.73
N TYR A 185 2.11 -4.51 4.51
CA TYR A 185 2.84 -5.73 4.16
C TYR A 185 4.10 -5.37 3.41
N MET A 186 5.27 -5.85 3.89
CA MET A 186 6.54 -5.64 3.20
C MET A 186 6.99 -6.95 2.54
N SER A 187 7.14 -6.92 1.21
CA SER A 187 7.72 -8.05 0.48
C SER A 187 9.20 -8.21 0.81
N ASP A 188 9.77 -9.33 0.42
CA ASP A 188 11.23 -9.44 0.40
C ASP A 188 11.83 -8.50 -0.65
N SER A 189 13.04 -8.03 -0.41
CA SER A 189 13.82 -7.39 -1.46
C SER A 189 14.32 -8.43 -2.46
N SER A 190 14.59 -8.01 -3.70
CA SER A 190 15.06 -8.90 -4.75
C SER A 190 16.28 -9.74 -4.33
N ALA A 191 16.20 -11.04 -4.59
CA ALA A 191 17.30 -11.99 -4.44
C ALA A 191 18.23 -12.04 -5.67
N VAL A 192 17.84 -11.46 -6.81
CA VAL A 192 18.63 -11.43 -8.04
C VAL A 192 19.89 -10.58 -7.84
N GLN A 193 21.01 -11.10 -8.31
CA GLN A 193 22.29 -10.39 -8.36
C GLN A 193 22.59 -9.96 -9.80
N GLY A 194 22.98 -8.71 -9.99
CA GLY A 194 23.31 -8.14 -11.30
C GLY A 194 22.24 -7.20 -11.87
N ASP A 195 22.57 -6.54 -12.96
CA ASP A 195 21.78 -5.47 -13.59
C ASP A 195 21.18 -5.88 -14.94
N GLU A 196 21.45 -7.09 -15.42
CA GLU A 196 21.03 -7.53 -16.75
C GLU A 196 19.63 -8.14 -16.73
N GLY A 197 18.76 -7.67 -17.62
CA GLY A 197 17.41 -8.19 -17.81
C GLY A 197 16.30 -7.35 -17.18
N LYS A 198 15.07 -7.84 -17.36
CA LYS A 198 13.87 -7.28 -16.73
C LYS A 198 13.53 -8.11 -15.51
N SER A 199 13.06 -7.46 -14.47
CA SER A 199 12.57 -8.18 -13.30
C SER A 199 11.32 -7.51 -12.77
N VAL A 200 10.37 -8.34 -12.34
CA VAL A 200 9.14 -7.96 -11.66
C VAL A 200 9.15 -8.63 -10.29
N LEU A 201 8.89 -7.85 -9.27
CA LEU A 201 8.78 -8.31 -7.89
C LEU A 201 7.44 -7.82 -7.34
N GLY A 202 6.58 -8.73 -6.92
CA GLY A 202 5.26 -8.34 -6.43
C GLY A 202 4.56 -9.43 -5.63
N VAL A 203 3.40 -9.06 -5.10
CA VAL A 203 2.42 -9.99 -4.53
C VAL A 203 1.35 -10.24 -5.58
N SER A 204 1.29 -11.45 -6.09
CA SER A 204 0.38 -11.84 -7.17
C SER A 204 -0.85 -12.62 -6.69
N GLY A 205 -0.87 -13.13 -5.45
CA GLY A 205 -2.01 -13.89 -4.98
C GLY A 205 -2.17 -13.89 -3.45
N LEU A 206 -3.40 -14.05 -3.01
CA LEU A 206 -3.79 -14.22 -1.61
C LEU A 206 -4.68 -15.45 -1.46
N ALA A 207 -4.53 -16.21 -0.37
CA ALA A 207 -5.45 -17.28 -0.02
C ALA A 207 -5.74 -17.25 1.49
N ALA A 208 -6.99 -17.01 1.85
CA ALA A 208 -7.41 -16.91 3.25
C ALA A 208 -7.70 -18.31 3.83
N LEU A 209 -7.19 -18.56 5.03
CA LEU A 209 -7.49 -19.77 5.83
C LEU A 209 -8.66 -19.47 6.78
N ASP A 210 -9.44 -20.49 7.12
CA ASP A 210 -10.66 -20.36 7.94
C ASP A 210 -10.41 -19.70 9.30
N ASP A 211 -9.22 -19.84 9.86
CA ASP A 211 -8.83 -19.22 11.13
C ASP A 211 -8.43 -17.75 11.05
N GLY A 212 -8.55 -17.14 9.87
CA GLY A 212 -8.24 -15.72 9.62
C GLY A 212 -6.80 -15.44 9.22
N GLN A 213 -5.92 -16.45 9.16
CA GLN A 213 -4.61 -16.33 8.58
C GLN A 213 -4.71 -16.17 7.06
N ILE A 214 -3.73 -15.51 6.45
CA ILE A 214 -3.68 -15.29 5.00
C ILE A 214 -2.33 -15.79 4.47
N ILE A 215 -2.40 -16.62 3.44
CA ILE A 215 -1.24 -16.99 2.64
C ILE A 215 -1.02 -15.92 1.58
N VAL A 216 0.20 -15.41 1.51
CA VAL A 216 0.62 -14.39 0.56
C VAL A 216 1.59 -15.01 -0.43
N LEU A 217 1.28 -14.93 -1.71
CA LEU A 217 2.14 -15.39 -2.81
C LEU A 217 3.01 -14.22 -3.28
N GLU A 218 4.29 -14.25 -2.90
CA GLU A 218 5.31 -13.36 -3.48
C GLU A 218 5.98 -14.04 -4.67
N ARG A 219 6.11 -13.30 -5.77
CA ARG A 219 6.86 -13.76 -6.93
C ARG A 219 7.94 -12.77 -7.34
N GLU A 220 9.08 -13.29 -7.79
CA GLU A 220 10.13 -12.52 -8.43
C GLU A 220 10.45 -13.16 -9.78
N ILE A 221 10.12 -12.46 -10.86
CA ILE A 221 10.47 -12.85 -12.23
C ILE A 221 11.79 -12.18 -12.56
N HIS A 222 12.74 -12.96 -13.06
CA HIS A 222 13.95 -12.46 -13.69
C HIS A 222 14.00 -12.95 -15.13
N GLN A 223 13.86 -12.02 -16.08
CA GLN A 223 13.90 -12.30 -17.50
C GLN A 223 15.22 -11.82 -18.10
N THR A 224 16.05 -12.76 -18.53
CA THR A 224 17.28 -12.44 -19.25
C THR A 224 16.99 -11.98 -20.69
N PRO A 225 17.89 -11.18 -21.34
CA PRO A 225 17.67 -10.70 -22.70
C PRO A 225 17.43 -11.79 -23.76
N LYS A 226 17.96 -12.99 -23.54
CA LYS A 226 17.82 -14.16 -24.43
C LYS A 226 16.83 -15.20 -23.93
N TYR A 227 16.08 -14.92 -22.89
CA TYR A 227 15.16 -15.84 -22.19
C TYR A 227 15.84 -17.07 -21.53
N ILE A 228 16.91 -17.61 -22.10
CA ILE A 228 17.68 -18.69 -21.47
C ILE A 228 18.36 -18.17 -20.20
N GLY A 229 18.14 -18.83 -19.09
CA GLY A 229 18.58 -18.38 -17.77
C GLY A 229 17.53 -17.58 -17.01
N SER A 230 16.38 -17.29 -17.62
CA SER A 230 15.26 -16.68 -16.92
C SER A 230 14.70 -17.59 -15.84
N SER A 231 14.21 -17.00 -14.75
CA SER A 231 13.67 -17.75 -13.61
C SER A 231 12.52 -17.00 -12.95
N VAL A 232 11.67 -17.77 -12.28
CA VAL A 232 10.68 -17.23 -11.32
C VAL A 232 11.00 -17.81 -9.96
N HIS A 233 11.15 -16.94 -8.98
CA HIS A 233 11.30 -17.29 -7.58
C HIS A 233 9.97 -17.06 -6.88
N VAL A 234 9.41 -18.09 -6.30
CA VAL A 234 8.11 -18.08 -5.62
C VAL A 234 8.33 -18.34 -4.16
N LYS A 235 7.71 -17.50 -3.32
CA LYS A 235 7.67 -17.65 -1.88
C LYS A 235 6.23 -17.53 -1.38
N LEU A 236 5.85 -18.43 -0.48
CA LEU A 236 4.59 -18.35 0.23
C LEU A 236 4.85 -17.96 1.68
N TYR A 237 4.25 -16.86 2.08
CA TYR A 237 4.27 -16.40 3.46
C TYR A 237 2.90 -16.56 4.10
N VAL A 238 2.86 -16.80 5.40
CA VAL A 238 1.65 -16.64 6.21
C VAL A 238 1.75 -15.37 7.03
N VAL A 239 0.65 -14.64 7.08
CA VAL A 239 0.41 -13.50 7.99
C VAL A 239 -0.86 -13.74 8.80
N ASN A 240 -0.98 -13.11 9.96
CA ASN A 240 -2.19 -13.22 10.79
C ASN A 240 -2.70 -11.81 11.18
N PRO A 241 -3.53 -11.18 10.33
CA PRO A 241 -4.07 -9.85 10.61
C PRO A 241 -4.97 -9.80 11.86
N THR A 242 -5.61 -10.92 12.22
CA THR A 242 -6.56 -10.96 13.35
C THR A 242 -5.90 -10.73 14.71
N THR A 243 -4.60 -10.88 14.79
CA THR A 243 -3.80 -10.74 16.01
C THR A 243 -2.94 -9.49 16.03
N GLN A 244 -3.01 -8.67 15.00
CA GLN A 244 -2.26 -7.41 14.88
C GLN A 244 -3.23 -6.22 14.75
N ARG A 245 -2.75 -5.01 15.05
CA ARG A 245 -3.59 -3.81 14.96
C ARG A 245 -3.61 -3.28 13.54
N ALA A 246 -4.71 -2.68 13.15
CA ALA A 246 -4.78 -1.94 11.89
C ALA A 246 -3.61 -0.93 11.77
N ASN A 247 -3.11 -0.73 10.55
CA ASN A 247 -1.93 0.06 10.20
C ASN A 247 -0.59 -0.42 10.77
N ASP A 248 -0.56 -1.58 11.45
CA ASP A 248 0.71 -2.22 11.79
C ASP A 248 1.38 -2.82 10.53
N LEU A 249 2.71 -2.94 10.58
CA LEU A 249 3.45 -3.77 9.64
C LEU A 249 3.23 -5.23 10.03
N LEU A 250 2.64 -6.02 9.12
CA LEU A 250 2.39 -7.42 9.37
C LEU A 250 3.69 -8.20 9.46
N GLN A 251 3.84 -8.97 10.53
CA GLN A 251 4.86 -9.99 10.63
C GLN A 251 4.47 -11.18 9.75
N LYS A 252 5.45 -11.75 9.07
CA LYS A 252 5.25 -12.87 8.15
C LYS A 252 6.17 -14.03 8.46
N GLN A 253 5.73 -15.26 8.16
CA GLN A 253 6.53 -16.48 8.28
C GLN A 253 6.55 -17.20 6.94
N LEU A 254 7.74 -17.55 6.47
CA LEU A 254 7.91 -18.34 5.25
C LEU A 254 7.40 -19.77 5.49
N ILE A 255 6.54 -20.26 4.60
CA ILE A 255 5.97 -21.63 4.66
C ILE A 255 6.38 -22.50 3.47
N ALA A 256 6.67 -21.91 2.32
CA ALA A 256 7.16 -22.61 1.14
C ALA A 256 8.00 -21.68 0.26
N GLU A 257 9.01 -22.25 -0.40
CA GLU A 257 9.86 -21.52 -1.34
C GLU A 257 10.29 -22.50 -2.46
N PHE A 258 10.22 -22.04 -3.71
CA PHE A 258 10.73 -22.81 -4.85
C PHE A 258 11.07 -21.89 -6.02
N ARG A 259 11.83 -22.45 -6.99
CA ARG A 259 12.21 -21.75 -8.22
C ARG A 259 11.83 -22.56 -9.44
N THR A 260 11.40 -21.86 -10.48
CA THR A 260 11.21 -22.38 -11.81
C THR A 260 12.11 -21.63 -12.80
N LYS A 261 12.53 -22.26 -13.88
CA LYS A 261 13.51 -21.66 -14.78
C LYS A 261 13.39 -22.18 -16.21
N ILE A 262 13.98 -21.43 -17.12
CA ILE A 262 14.16 -21.87 -18.49
C ILE A 262 15.64 -21.85 -18.86
N ASN A 263 16.18 -23.06 -19.17
CA ASN A 263 17.50 -23.24 -19.71
C ASN A 263 17.48 -24.40 -20.72
N ILE A 264 18.63 -24.87 -21.17
CA ILE A 264 18.73 -25.92 -22.17
C ILE A 264 18.09 -27.24 -21.71
N THR A 265 18.24 -27.58 -20.43
CA THR A 265 17.81 -28.86 -19.84
C THR A 265 16.54 -28.74 -18.99
N ASP A 266 16.19 -27.54 -18.50
CA ASP A 266 15.05 -27.30 -17.62
C ASP A 266 14.12 -26.27 -18.25
N ARG A 267 12.88 -26.66 -18.53
CA ARG A 267 11.81 -25.83 -19.10
C ARG A 267 10.63 -25.72 -18.12
N SER A 268 10.95 -25.61 -16.85
CA SER A 268 9.94 -25.51 -15.78
C SER A 268 9.42 -24.10 -15.53
N PHE A 269 9.92 -23.09 -16.24
CA PHE A 269 9.53 -21.68 -16.04
C PHE A 269 8.01 -21.56 -15.93
N ALA A 270 7.54 -20.99 -14.83
CA ALA A 270 6.12 -20.81 -14.51
C ALA A 270 5.95 -19.53 -13.71
N ASN A 271 5.22 -18.59 -14.27
CA ASN A 271 4.82 -17.34 -13.63
C ASN A 271 3.55 -17.61 -12.82
N TYR A 272 3.69 -18.05 -11.57
CA TYR A 272 2.53 -18.31 -10.71
C TYR A 272 1.92 -16.99 -10.23
N GLU A 273 0.64 -16.78 -10.58
CA GLU A 273 -0.12 -15.59 -10.25
C GLU A 273 -1.32 -15.92 -9.36
N GLY A 274 -2.06 -16.98 -9.67
CA GLY A 274 -3.20 -17.39 -8.88
C GLY A 274 -2.85 -18.39 -7.78
N ILE A 275 -3.51 -18.24 -6.63
CA ILE A 275 -3.48 -19.18 -5.51
C ILE A 275 -4.84 -19.25 -4.83
N CYS A 276 -5.29 -20.46 -4.48
CA CYS A 276 -6.46 -20.65 -3.61
C CYS A 276 -6.23 -21.76 -2.58
N VAL A 277 -7.02 -21.74 -1.52
CA VAL A 277 -7.19 -22.90 -0.62
C VAL A 277 -8.09 -23.89 -1.34
N GLY A 278 -7.63 -25.12 -1.49
CA GLY A 278 -8.41 -26.26 -2.00
C GLY A 278 -8.94 -27.16 -0.88
N PRO A 279 -9.26 -28.43 -1.18
CA PRO A 279 -9.79 -29.34 -0.21
C PRO A 279 -8.79 -29.69 0.89
N GLN A 280 -9.29 -30.00 2.06
CA GLN A 280 -8.51 -30.58 3.15
C GLN A 280 -8.28 -32.09 2.89
N LEU A 281 -7.05 -32.56 3.06
CA LEU A 281 -6.74 -33.99 2.98
C LEU A 281 -7.30 -34.76 4.19
N LYS A 282 -7.38 -36.07 4.06
CA LYS A 282 -7.88 -36.97 5.14
C LYS A 282 -7.11 -36.87 6.45
N ASP A 283 -5.86 -36.45 6.40
CA ASP A 283 -4.99 -36.23 7.57
C ASP A 283 -5.06 -34.81 8.15
N GLY A 284 -5.95 -33.96 7.63
CA GLY A 284 -6.16 -32.61 8.09
C GLY A 284 -5.24 -31.56 7.46
N ARG A 285 -4.31 -31.95 6.58
CA ARG A 285 -3.49 -30.98 5.86
C ARG A 285 -4.29 -30.23 4.79
N ILE A 286 -3.88 -29.00 4.53
CA ILE A 286 -4.51 -28.05 3.61
C ILE A 286 -3.78 -28.12 2.26
N VAL A 287 -4.53 -28.20 1.18
CA VAL A 287 -3.97 -28.10 -0.18
C VAL A 287 -4.08 -26.66 -0.66
N LEU A 288 -2.96 -26.06 -1.02
CA LEU A 288 -2.91 -24.82 -1.77
C LEU A 288 -2.73 -25.16 -3.25
N LEU A 289 -3.61 -24.63 -4.11
CA LEU A 289 -3.54 -24.82 -5.56
C LEU A 289 -3.08 -23.53 -6.22
N LEU A 290 -2.06 -23.62 -7.07
CA LEU A 290 -1.47 -22.52 -7.81
C LEU A 290 -1.66 -22.70 -9.31
N VAL A 291 -1.91 -21.62 -10.03
CA VAL A 291 -1.99 -21.54 -11.49
C VAL A 291 -1.00 -20.49 -12.00
N ALA A 292 -0.41 -20.78 -13.17
CA ALA A 292 0.62 -19.91 -13.77
C ALA A 292 0.12 -19.29 -15.07
N ASP A 293 0.38 -18.00 -15.24
CA ASP A 293 0.30 -17.31 -16.52
C ASP A 293 1.37 -17.84 -17.48
N SER A 294 0.96 -18.28 -18.64
CA SER A 294 1.85 -18.78 -19.71
C SER A 294 2.02 -17.80 -20.87
N GLN A 295 1.40 -16.60 -20.77
CA GLN A 295 1.32 -15.66 -21.88
C GLN A 295 0.84 -16.33 -23.17
N ASP A 296 -0.30 -17.01 -23.07
CA ASP A 296 -0.90 -17.80 -24.16
C ASP A 296 0.09 -18.83 -24.75
N GLN A 297 0.80 -19.55 -23.85
CA GLN A 297 1.84 -20.52 -24.20
C GLN A 297 2.92 -19.95 -25.12
N TYR A 298 3.38 -18.72 -24.84
CA TYR A 298 4.25 -17.91 -25.66
C TYR A 298 5.26 -18.73 -26.50
N LYS A 299 5.08 -18.71 -27.82
CA LYS A 299 5.88 -19.43 -28.83
C LYS A 299 6.09 -20.93 -28.52
N GLY A 300 5.20 -21.57 -27.74
CA GLY A 300 5.31 -22.96 -27.32
C GLY A 300 6.40 -23.24 -26.28
N TYR A 301 7.05 -22.20 -25.75
CA TYR A 301 8.07 -22.34 -24.70
C TYR A 301 7.48 -22.33 -23.31
N LEU A 302 6.43 -21.53 -23.08
CA LEU A 302 5.73 -21.45 -21.80
C LEU A 302 4.56 -22.46 -21.78
N LYS A 303 4.08 -22.79 -20.60
CA LYS A 303 2.98 -23.75 -20.41
C LYS A 303 2.07 -23.27 -19.29
N ASP A 304 0.79 -23.62 -19.40
CA ASP A 304 -0.18 -23.43 -18.35
C ASP A 304 0.08 -24.45 -17.24
N TRP A 305 0.89 -24.03 -16.26
CA TRP A 305 1.28 -24.88 -15.16
C TRP A 305 0.28 -24.79 -14.02
N PHE A 306 -0.08 -25.94 -13.48
CA PHE A 306 -0.80 -26.12 -12.24
C PHE A 306 0.12 -26.77 -11.22
N LYS A 307 0.05 -26.36 -9.96
CA LYS A 307 0.88 -26.89 -8.90
C LYS A 307 0.12 -26.89 -7.58
N THR A 308 0.35 -27.92 -6.76
CA THR A 308 -0.16 -27.95 -5.39
C THR A 308 0.98 -27.91 -4.38
N ILE A 309 0.67 -27.27 -3.25
CA ILE A 309 1.54 -27.25 -2.07
C ILE A 309 0.64 -27.68 -0.91
N VAL A 310 1.07 -28.72 -0.17
CA VAL A 310 0.33 -29.25 0.95
C VAL A 310 0.99 -28.80 2.24
N ILE A 311 0.23 -28.17 3.11
CA ILE A 311 0.72 -27.60 4.37
C ILE A 311 -0.10 -28.12 5.55
N ALA A 312 0.51 -28.24 6.72
CA ALA A 312 -0.25 -28.22 7.97
C ALA A 312 -0.75 -26.80 8.22
N ASN A 313 -1.84 -26.62 9.00
CA ASN A 313 -2.25 -25.27 9.39
C ASN A 313 -1.08 -24.57 10.08
N PRO A 314 -0.63 -23.40 9.59
CA PRO A 314 0.53 -22.71 10.14
C PRO A 314 0.40 -22.33 11.61
N ASN A 315 -0.82 -22.03 12.08
CA ASN A 315 -1.07 -21.51 13.44
C ASN A 315 -0.10 -20.40 13.81
N PHE A 316 0.17 -19.50 12.86
CA PHE A 316 1.16 -18.44 13.01
C PHE A 316 0.70 -17.42 14.05
N LYS A 317 1.57 -17.19 15.04
CA LYS A 317 1.33 -16.22 16.11
C LYS A 317 2.41 -15.15 16.05
N PRO A 318 2.09 -13.98 15.45
CA PRO A 318 3.01 -12.85 15.48
C PRO A 318 3.35 -12.48 16.92
N GLN A 319 4.58 -12.01 17.13
CA GLN A 319 4.96 -11.41 18.39
C GLN A 319 4.32 -10.01 18.51
N PRO A 320 4.13 -9.47 19.73
CA PRO A 320 3.70 -8.08 19.88
C PRO A 320 4.62 -7.15 19.07
N ASN A 321 4.04 -6.22 18.31
CA ASN A 321 4.81 -5.27 17.52
C ASN A 321 5.72 -4.43 18.44
N THR A 322 6.99 -4.40 18.06
CA THR A 322 8.04 -3.66 18.75
C THR A 322 8.23 -2.27 18.12
N THR A 323 9.11 -1.47 18.71
CA THR A 323 9.52 -0.21 18.09
C THR A 323 10.18 -0.44 16.72
N ASP A 324 10.72 -1.63 16.47
CA ASP A 324 11.46 -1.94 15.24
C ASP A 324 10.59 -1.98 14.01
N GLU A 325 9.36 -2.54 14.05
CA GLU A 325 8.43 -2.54 12.91
C GLU A 325 8.02 -1.11 12.53
N ARG A 326 7.83 -0.24 13.51
CA ARG A 326 7.55 1.18 13.24
C ARG A 326 8.75 1.88 12.59
N LEU A 327 9.97 1.59 13.04
CA LEU A 327 11.19 2.14 12.43
C LEU A 327 11.38 1.66 10.98
N ILE A 328 11.01 0.40 10.68
CA ILE A 328 11.02 -0.11 9.31
C ILE A 328 10.09 0.73 8.42
N LEU A 329 8.84 0.97 8.86
CA LEU A 329 7.90 1.83 8.13
C LEU A 329 8.45 3.26 7.96
N MET A 330 8.95 3.86 9.04
CA MET A 330 9.50 5.21 8.99
C MET A 330 10.69 5.31 8.03
N ASN A 331 11.60 4.34 8.03
CA ASN A 331 12.74 4.30 7.14
C ASN A 331 12.31 4.18 5.67
N PHE A 332 11.29 3.36 5.39
CA PHE A 332 10.73 3.23 4.05
C PHE A 332 10.14 4.56 3.55
N PHE A 333 9.28 5.19 4.34
CA PHE A 333 8.64 6.47 3.99
C PHE A 333 9.62 7.65 3.97
N ASN A 334 10.74 7.56 4.69
CA ASN A 334 11.79 8.59 4.67
C ASN A 334 12.69 8.53 3.42
N ALA A 335 12.66 7.46 2.65
CA ALA A 335 13.45 7.34 1.43
C ALA A 335 13.07 8.44 0.42
N ARG A 336 14.07 9.19 -0.06
CA ARG A 336 13.89 10.35 -0.93
C ARG A 336 14.42 10.08 -2.34
N GLU A 337 13.63 10.46 -3.34
CA GLU A 337 14.13 10.58 -4.70
C GLU A 337 14.83 11.95 -4.90
N PRO A 338 15.79 12.05 -5.84
CA PRO A 338 16.34 13.34 -6.24
C PRO A 338 15.22 14.28 -6.72
N ARG A 339 15.23 15.52 -6.22
CA ARG A 339 14.19 16.53 -6.49
C ARG A 339 14.80 17.81 -7.06
N PRO A 340 14.08 18.53 -7.94
CA PRO A 340 14.51 19.83 -8.39
C PRO A 340 14.56 20.82 -7.23
N LYS A 341 15.49 21.76 -7.30
CA LYS A 341 15.55 22.87 -6.35
C LYS A 341 14.46 23.88 -6.72
N ILE A 342 13.46 24.02 -5.88
CA ILE A 342 12.39 25.03 -6.03
C ILE A 342 12.74 26.23 -5.15
N ASN A 343 12.58 27.44 -5.66
CA ASN A 343 12.77 28.66 -4.88
C ASN A 343 11.50 29.04 -4.12
N ALA A 344 11.65 29.79 -3.03
CA ALA A 344 10.58 30.48 -2.34
C ALA A 344 10.06 31.66 -3.20
N PHE A 345 8.86 32.11 -2.94
CA PHE A 345 8.24 33.26 -3.64
C PHE A 345 8.55 34.59 -2.97
N LEU A 346 8.61 34.60 -1.63
CA LEU A 346 8.82 35.80 -0.84
C LEU A 346 10.32 36.05 -0.64
N SER A 347 10.73 37.30 -0.74
CA SER A 347 12.04 37.74 -0.30
C SER A 347 12.12 37.72 1.24
N LYS A 348 13.34 37.89 1.78
CA LYS A 348 13.54 37.92 3.23
C LYS A 348 12.77 39.06 3.91
N GLU A 349 12.64 40.18 3.22
CA GLU A 349 11.96 41.41 3.68
C GLU A 349 10.43 41.26 3.62
N GLU A 350 9.91 40.43 2.72
CA GLU A 350 8.49 40.17 2.55
C GLU A 350 7.96 39.11 3.52
N LEU A 351 8.85 38.28 4.11
CA LEU A 351 8.45 37.23 5.05
C LEU A 351 7.72 37.84 6.29
N PRO A 352 6.55 37.31 6.66
CA PRO A 352 5.86 37.74 7.86
C PRO A 352 6.68 37.49 9.14
N ASP A 353 6.59 38.41 10.08
CA ASP A 353 7.24 38.29 11.38
C ASP A 353 6.23 37.80 12.45
N ALA A 354 6.20 36.52 12.70
CA ALA A 354 5.26 35.89 13.62
C ALA A 354 5.38 36.39 15.06
N THR A 355 6.50 36.98 15.47
CA THR A 355 6.69 37.55 16.80
C THR A 355 5.80 38.77 17.05
N ARG A 356 5.18 39.37 16.01
CA ARG A 356 4.33 40.57 16.10
C ARG A 356 2.85 40.24 16.23
N TYR A 357 2.43 39.01 15.91
CA TYR A 357 1.00 38.66 15.87
C TYR A 357 0.65 37.32 16.53
N ILE A 358 1.64 36.49 16.88
CA ILE A 358 1.41 35.29 17.67
C ILE A 358 1.67 35.59 19.14
N ALA A 359 0.72 35.23 20.01
CA ALA A 359 0.87 35.36 21.45
C ALA A 359 2.01 34.50 22.00
N GLN A 360 2.51 34.86 23.19
CA GLN A 360 3.50 34.06 23.91
C GLN A 360 2.97 32.63 24.15
N PRO A 361 3.84 31.60 24.03
CA PRO A 361 3.43 30.23 24.32
C PRO A 361 3.01 30.08 25.80
N PRO A 362 2.06 29.16 26.09
CA PRO A 362 1.64 28.87 27.46
C PRO A 362 2.81 28.58 28.39
N GLN A 363 2.78 29.19 29.58
CA GLN A 363 3.82 28.98 30.59
C GLN A 363 3.36 27.91 31.59
N PRO A 364 4.31 27.08 32.13
CA PRO A 364 4.00 26.13 33.19
C PRO A 364 3.23 26.77 34.34
N GLY A 365 2.17 26.12 34.83
CA GLY A 365 1.27 26.60 35.88
C GLY A 365 0.11 27.46 35.38
N SER A 366 -0.02 27.69 34.08
CA SER A 366 -1.23 28.34 33.51
C SER A 366 -2.24 27.27 33.04
N GLY A 367 -3.55 27.62 33.08
CA GLY A 367 -4.61 26.73 32.59
C GLY A 367 -4.46 26.35 31.09
N THR A 368 -3.85 27.22 30.29
CA THR A 368 -3.53 26.91 28.89
C THR A 368 -2.37 25.89 28.76
N PHE A 369 -1.43 25.89 29.71
CA PHE A 369 -0.39 24.85 29.79
C PHE A 369 -0.96 23.52 30.28
N ASP A 370 -1.99 23.54 31.14
CA ASP A 370 -2.68 22.31 31.56
C ASP A 370 -3.34 21.61 30.37
N ASN A 371 -3.89 22.37 29.42
CA ASN A 371 -4.39 21.84 28.17
C ASN A 371 -3.26 21.19 27.31
N ASP A 372 -2.10 21.83 27.23
CA ASP A 372 -0.93 21.26 26.55
C ASP A 372 -0.47 19.94 27.20
N SER A 373 -0.46 19.88 28.54
CA SER A 373 -0.11 18.69 29.31
C SER A 373 -1.13 17.56 29.10
N TYR A 374 -2.44 17.90 29.06
CA TYR A 374 -3.49 16.94 28.71
C TYR A 374 -3.26 16.32 27.34
N TYR A 375 -3.06 17.15 26.30
CA TYR A 375 -2.82 16.67 24.95
C TYR A 375 -1.49 15.90 24.79
N HIS A 376 -0.47 16.23 25.55
CA HIS A 376 0.77 15.44 25.59
C HIS A 376 0.49 14.01 26.08
N ASN A 377 -0.23 13.85 27.19
CA ASN A 377 -0.59 12.55 27.75
C ASN A 377 -1.53 11.77 26.81
N TRP A 378 -2.53 12.45 26.24
CA TRP A 378 -3.42 11.88 25.23
C TRP A 378 -2.60 11.37 24.02
N GLY A 379 -1.71 12.20 23.47
CA GLY A 379 -0.87 11.85 22.33
C GLY A 379 0.04 10.65 22.60
N LYS A 380 0.59 10.58 23.81
CA LYS A 380 1.38 9.43 24.26
C LYS A 380 0.55 8.14 24.26
N ALA A 381 -0.69 8.18 24.72
CA ALA A 381 -1.61 7.04 24.65
C ALA A 381 -1.93 6.65 23.20
N GLN A 382 -2.10 7.63 22.30
CA GLN A 382 -2.36 7.38 20.87
C GLN A 382 -1.21 6.66 20.16
N ARG A 383 0.03 6.75 20.64
CA ARG A 383 1.17 6.01 20.06
C ARG A 383 0.97 4.50 20.07
N GLN A 384 0.11 3.99 20.95
CA GLN A 384 -0.21 2.56 21.06
C GLN A 384 -1.47 2.15 20.27
N THR A 385 -2.05 3.06 19.51
CA THR A 385 -3.20 2.83 18.63
C THR A 385 -2.76 2.81 17.16
N PRO A 386 -3.65 2.42 16.21
CA PRO A 386 -3.38 2.54 14.77
C PRO A 386 -2.94 3.94 14.34
N GLN A 387 -3.43 5.00 15.00
CA GLN A 387 -3.06 6.39 14.75
C GLN A 387 -1.57 6.66 15.04
N GLY A 388 -0.95 5.92 15.98
CA GLY A 388 0.46 6.06 16.27
C GLY A 388 1.36 5.74 15.08
N ASN A 389 1.04 4.73 14.29
CA ASN A 389 1.80 4.40 13.08
C ASN A 389 1.62 5.46 11.98
N LEU A 390 0.39 5.98 11.81
CA LEU A 390 0.14 7.10 10.88
C LEU A 390 0.91 8.36 11.29
N ALA A 391 0.95 8.67 12.60
CA ALA A 391 1.73 9.79 13.12
C ALA A 391 3.24 9.61 12.88
N ALA A 392 3.75 8.40 13.04
CA ALA A 392 5.14 8.07 12.76
C ALA A 392 5.50 8.24 11.27
N ILE A 393 4.61 7.79 10.37
CA ILE A 393 4.75 8.00 8.92
C ILE A 393 4.75 9.50 8.61
N ASP A 394 3.84 10.28 9.17
CA ASP A 394 3.74 11.73 8.96
C ASP A 394 4.96 12.50 9.47
N GLU A 395 5.71 11.96 10.40
CA GLU A 395 6.97 12.59 10.82
C GLU A 395 8.00 12.61 9.69
N VAL A 396 8.00 11.62 8.83
CA VAL A 396 9.08 11.37 7.86
C VAL A 396 8.67 11.46 6.40
N ILE A 397 7.40 11.26 6.07
CA ILE A 397 6.91 11.24 4.68
C ILE A 397 7.11 12.60 3.98
N GLU A 398 7.26 12.57 2.66
CA GLU A 398 7.24 13.79 1.85
C GLU A 398 5.88 14.47 1.90
N THR A 399 5.85 15.79 2.14
CA THR A 399 4.60 16.57 2.22
C THR A 399 3.74 16.38 0.97
N SER A 400 4.33 16.32 -0.22
CA SER A 400 3.61 16.08 -1.47
C SER A 400 2.87 14.74 -1.47
N LYS A 401 3.52 13.67 -1.01
CA LYS A 401 2.90 12.34 -0.89
C LYS A 401 1.82 12.31 0.20
N ALA A 402 2.08 12.97 1.35
CA ALA A 402 1.12 13.06 2.45
C ALA A 402 -0.20 13.74 2.07
N PHE A 403 -0.16 14.71 1.15
CA PHE A 403 -1.34 15.47 0.73
C PHE A 403 -1.95 15.01 -0.61
N SER A 404 -1.26 14.17 -1.39
CA SER A 404 -1.77 13.65 -2.67
C SER A 404 -3.14 12.94 -2.54
N PRO A 405 -3.39 12.09 -1.53
CA PRO A 405 -4.70 11.45 -1.37
C PRO A 405 -5.85 12.45 -1.16
N ALA A 406 -5.64 13.48 -0.35
CA ALA A 406 -6.64 14.54 -0.11
C ALA A 406 -6.85 15.44 -1.32
N ALA A 407 -5.81 15.67 -2.13
CA ALA A 407 -5.90 16.42 -3.38
C ALA A 407 -6.61 15.64 -4.50
N GLY A 408 -6.60 14.29 -4.42
CA GLY A 408 -7.20 13.42 -5.43
C GLY A 408 -6.31 13.12 -6.65
N PHE A 409 -5.04 13.53 -6.63
CA PHE A 409 -4.03 13.24 -7.67
C PHE A 409 -2.62 13.25 -7.08
N LEU A 410 -1.67 12.62 -7.79
CA LEU A 410 -0.27 12.59 -7.35
C LEU A 410 0.39 13.95 -7.54
N ILE A 411 0.90 14.51 -6.45
CA ILE A 411 1.67 15.77 -6.45
C ILE A 411 3.15 15.41 -6.59
N SER A 412 3.69 15.56 -7.78
CA SER A 412 5.08 15.22 -8.05
C SER A 412 5.69 16.13 -9.12
N HIS A 413 7.01 16.28 -9.10
CA HIS A 413 7.73 17.07 -10.11
C HIS A 413 7.70 16.43 -11.51
N LYS A 414 7.31 15.17 -11.63
CA LYS A 414 7.20 14.43 -12.90
C LYS A 414 5.81 14.53 -13.50
N GLU A 415 4.76 14.28 -12.71
CA GLU A 415 3.38 14.17 -13.18
C GLU A 415 2.61 15.49 -13.10
N THR A 416 2.91 16.33 -12.10
CA THR A 416 2.23 17.62 -11.86
C THR A 416 3.25 18.75 -11.58
N PRO A 417 4.17 19.04 -12.51
CA PRO A 417 5.32 19.92 -12.27
C PRO A 417 4.94 21.35 -11.87
N GLU A 418 3.85 21.91 -12.40
CA GLU A 418 3.45 23.30 -12.08
C GLU A 418 2.78 23.38 -10.70
N ILE A 419 1.95 22.39 -10.34
CA ILE A 419 1.37 22.28 -9.00
C ILE A 419 2.48 22.02 -7.98
N TYR A 420 3.38 21.08 -8.26
CA TYR A 420 4.51 20.76 -7.41
C TYR A 420 5.39 22.00 -7.12
N LYS A 421 5.71 22.78 -8.16
CA LYS A 421 6.48 24.01 -8.04
C LYS A 421 5.77 25.04 -7.15
N LEU A 422 4.47 25.21 -7.31
CA LEU A 422 3.65 26.13 -6.51
C LEU A 422 3.71 25.76 -5.02
N VAL A 423 3.36 24.53 -4.67
CA VAL A 423 3.24 24.12 -3.27
C VAL A 423 4.59 23.98 -2.57
N GLU A 424 5.63 23.54 -3.28
CA GLU A 424 6.98 23.45 -2.72
C GLU A 424 7.63 24.82 -2.52
N GLY A 425 7.33 25.79 -3.38
CA GLY A 425 7.71 27.20 -3.20
C GLY A 425 7.07 27.77 -1.94
N ALA A 426 5.76 27.71 -1.82
CA ALA A 426 5.02 28.16 -0.64
C ALA A 426 5.47 27.46 0.67
N ARG A 427 5.76 26.15 0.60
CA ARG A 427 6.31 25.39 1.74
C ARG A 427 7.69 25.91 2.18
N ARG A 428 8.50 26.42 1.24
CA ARG A 428 9.79 27.07 1.58
C ARG A 428 9.58 28.40 2.27
N ASP A 429 8.63 29.21 1.81
CA ASP A 429 8.27 30.46 2.48
C ASP A 429 7.83 30.19 3.93
N ALA A 430 6.98 29.19 4.14
CA ALA A 430 6.58 28.74 5.47
C ALA A 430 7.77 28.34 6.36
N ARG A 431 8.74 27.63 5.81
CA ARG A 431 9.96 27.24 6.54
C ARG A 431 10.80 28.43 6.96
N TYR A 432 10.92 29.44 6.08
CA TYR A 432 11.76 30.61 6.36
C TYR A 432 11.08 31.56 7.35
N ALA A 433 9.75 31.79 7.22
CA ALA A 433 9.00 32.63 8.14
C ALA A 433 9.03 32.07 9.58
N ASN A 434 8.80 30.77 9.74
CA ASN A 434 8.72 30.11 11.06
C ASN A 434 10.05 30.14 11.86
N ARG A 435 11.20 30.20 11.17
CA ARG A 435 12.51 30.13 11.84
C ARG A 435 12.72 31.27 12.85
N LYS A 436 12.39 32.51 12.47
CA LYS A 436 12.54 33.69 13.33
C LYS A 436 11.71 33.58 14.61
N ALA A 437 10.47 33.09 14.49
CA ALA A 437 9.60 32.88 15.63
C ALA A 437 10.17 31.86 16.63
N LYS A 438 10.70 30.74 16.13
CA LYS A 438 11.34 29.72 16.97
C LYS A 438 12.52 30.27 17.77
N ASP A 439 13.39 31.04 17.12
CA ASP A 439 14.58 31.65 17.74
C ASP A 439 14.19 32.72 18.80
N TYR A 440 13.04 33.38 18.63
CA TYR A 440 12.50 34.36 19.56
C TYR A 440 11.82 33.71 20.79
N PHE A 441 10.86 32.77 20.56
CA PHE A 441 10.06 32.19 21.65
C PHE A 441 10.81 31.14 22.47
N ARG A 442 11.78 30.44 21.91
CA ARG A 442 12.68 29.47 22.54
C ARG A 442 11.99 28.44 23.42
N ARG A 443 10.79 27.99 23.04
CA ARG A 443 10.01 27.04 23.83
C ARG A 443 10.64 25.64 23.80
N THR A 444 10.79 25.02 24.97
CA THR A 444 11.24 23.64 25.13
C THR A 444 10.22 22.65 24.57
N ARG A 445 10.65 21.60 23.89
CA ARG A 445 9.79 20.55 23.36
C ARG A 445 9.23 19.65 24.45
N PRO A 446 8.02 19.03 24.28
CA PRO A 446 7.41 18.16 25.27
C PRO A 446 8.31 17.01 25.72
N PHE A 447 8.92 16.27 24.79
CA PHE A 447 9.75 15.13 25.08
C PHE A 447 11.01 15.52 25.91
N ILE A 448 11.54 16.72 25.73
CA ILE A 448 12.64 17.27 26.55
C ILE A 448 12.11 17.68 27.93
N TYR A 449 10.97 18.40 27.96
CA TYR A 449 10.37 18.92 29.20
C TYR A 449 10.04 17.79 30.18
N TYR A 450 9.45 16.68 29.67
CA TYR A 450 9.11 15.51 30.48
C TYR A 450 10.24 14.48 30.61
N ASN A 451 11.37 14.70 29.94
CA ASN A 451 12.48 13.73 29.86
C ASN A 451 11.99 12.34 29.40
N GLU A 452 11.19 12.30 28.36
CA GLU A 452 10.60 11.10 27.78
C GLU A 452 10.98 10.97 26.30
N PRO A 453 11.09 9.74 25.75
CA PRO A 453 11.37 9.58 24.32
C PRO A 453 10.18 10.04 23.46
N SER A 454 10.49 10.60 22.30
CA SER A 454 9.50 10.83 21.25
C SER A 454 9.08 9.52 20.57
N ILE A 455 8.23 9.61 19.55
CA ILE A 455 7.86 8.44 18.72
C ILE A 455 9.06 7.90 17.91
N ASN A 456 10.07 8.72 17.67
CA ASN A 456 11.30 8.40 16.95
C ASN A 456 12.53 8.80 17.77
N PRO A 457 12.92 7.98 18.75
CA PRO A 457 14.04 8.30 19.65
C PRO A 457 15.37 8.50 18.91
N ALA A 458 15.55 7.86 17.76
CA ALA A 458 16.80 7.96 17.00
C ALA A 458 17.14 9.39 16.53
N THR A 459 16.13 10.27 16.43
CA THR A 459 16.30 11.66 16.01
C THR A 459 16.13 12.67 17.17
N ASP A 460 15.95 12.21 18.41
CA ASP A 460 15.69 13.08 19.54
C ASP A 460 16.85 14.06 19.80
N GLU A 461 18.09 13.63 19.64
CA GLU A 461 19.27 14.48 19.82
C GLU A 461 19.29 15.67 18.84
N GLU A 462 18.95 15.45 17.56
CA GLU A 462 18.88 16.54 16.58
C GLU A 462 17.82 17.59 16.93
N TYR A 463 16.72 17.14 17.55
CA TYR A 463 15.63 18.03 17.95
C TYR A 463 15.86 18.77 19.27
N LYS A 464 16.81 18.35 20.10
CA LYS A 464 17.18 19.06 21.33
C LYS A 464 17.74 20.45 21.05
N GLU A 465 18.42 20.63 19.92
CA GLU A 465 18.98 21.90 19.50
C GLU A 465 17.98 22.87 18.85
N SER A 466 16.70 22.46 18.74
CA SER A 466 15.66 23.27 18.08
C SER A 466 14.44 23.48 18.95
N TYR A 467 13.88 24.69 18.92
CA TYR A 467 12.71 25.07 19.69
C TYR A 467 11.38 24.57 19.11
N SER A 468 10.35 24.48 19.98
CA SER A 468 9.06 23.90 19.58
C SER A 468 8.09 24.88 18.93
N PHE A 469 8.02 26.13 19.38
CA PHE A 469 6.92 27.06 19.11
C PHE A 469 7.26 28.13 18.05
N PRO A 470 6.38 28.35 17.06
CA PRO A 470 5.30 27.48 16.60
C PRO A 470 5.80 26.21 15.90
N SER A 471 4.92 25.22 15.65
CA SER A 471 5.31 23.99 14.98
C SER A 471 5.60 24.20 13.50
N GLY A 472 6.89 24.20 13.10
CA GLY A 472 7.25 24.40 11.71
C GLY A 472 6.80 23.29 10.75
N HIS A 473 6.53 22.07 11.25
CA HIS A 473 5.95 20.98 10.47
C HIS A 473 4.46 21.29 10.18
N SER A 474 3.73 21.73 11.20
CA SER A 474 2.32 22.09 11.07
C SER A 474 2.11 23.33 10.18
N VAL A 475 2.94 24.40 10.34
CA VAL A 475 2.88 25.59 9.45
C VAL A 475 3.03 25.17 7.99
N ARG A 476 4.00 24.30 7.68
CA ARG A 476 4.21 23.80 6.32
C ARG A 476 3.03 22.98 5.81
N GLY A 477 2.42 22.14 6.66
CA GLY A 477 1.23 21.36 6.32
C GLY A 477 0.03 22.25 5.98
N TYR A 478 -0.26 23.25 6.83
CA TYR A 478 -1.36 24.19 6.59
C TYR A 478 -1.14 25.05 5.34
N VAL A 479 0.07 25.63 5.15
CA VAL A 479 0.39 26.38 3.93
C VAL A 479 0.25 25.50 2.68
N TYR A 480 0.65 24.25 2.78
CA TYR A 480 0.54 23.28 1.68
C TYR A 480 -0.94 23.03 1.32
N ALA A 481 -1.77 22.73 2.32
CA ALA A 481 -3.21 22.49 2.14
C ALA A 481 -3.94 23.74 1.58
N LEU A 482 -3.71 24.92 2.17
CA LEU A 482 -4.33 26.17 1.74
C LEU A 482 -3.89 26.57 0.32
N THR A 483 -2.63 26.29 -0.05
CA THR A 483 -2.14 26.53 -1.42
C THR A 483 -2.82 25.59 -2.41
N LEU A 484 -2.96 24.30 -2.06
CA LEU A 484 -3.70 23.33 -2.89
C LEU A 484 -5.18 23.69 -3.04
N ALA A 485 -5.83 24.18 -1.98
CA ALA A 485 -7.23 24.61 -2.02
C ALA A 485 -7.48 25.75 -3.05
N LEU A 486 -6.48 26.59 -3.33
CA LEU A 486 -6.55 27.59 -4.40
C LEU A 486 -6.51 26.97 -5.81
N VAL A 487 -5.99 25.76 -5.95
CA VAL A 487 -5.89 25.02 -7.22
C VAL A 487 -7.07 24.05 -7.37
N VAL A 488 -7.48 23.40 -6.26
CA VAL A 488 -8.48 22.33 -6.20
C VAL A 488 -9.57 22.68 -5.21
N PRO A 489 -10.45 23.64 -5.51
CA PRO A 489 -11.44 24.14 -4.55
C PRO A 489 -12.43 23.06 -4.07
N ASP A 490 -12.76 22.08 -4.93
CA ASP A 490 -13.66 20.96 -4.58
C ASP A 490 -13.07 20.01 -3.50
N SER A 491 -11.77 20.07 -3.24
CA SER A 491 -11.09 19.26 -2.20
C SER A 491 -10.71 20.06 -0.95
N THR A 492 -11.19 21.29 -0.81
CA THR A 492 -10.78 22.21 0.27
C THR A 492 -10.96 21.59 1.66
N GLU A 493 -12.13 21.00 1.94
CA GLU A 493 -12.43 20.41 3.24
C GLU A 493 -11.51 19.22 3.53
N ALA A 494 -11.30 18.34 2.55
CA ALA A 494 -10.41 17.18 2.68
C ALA A 494 -8.94 17.61 2.91
N LEU A 495 -8.49 18.65 2.23
CA LEU A 495 -7.14 19.21 2.38
C LEU A 495 -6.93 19.84 3.76
N VAL A 496 -7.92 20.60 4.26
CA VAL A 496 -7.87 21.22 5.59
C VAL A 496 -7.94 20.15 6.67
N ALA A 497 -8.85 19.18 6.56
CA ALA A 497 -8.92 18.05 7.50
C ALA A 497 -7.59 17.27 7.55
N ARG A 498 -6.95 17.06 6.40
CA ARG A 498 -5.63 16.42 6.35
C ARG A 498 -4.53 17.26 7.02
N ALA A 499 -4.57 18.58 6.90
CA ALA A 499 -3.62 19.47 7.55
C ALA A 499 -3.79 19.47 9.08
N GLU A 500 -5.03 19.44 9.57
CA GLU A 500 -5.34 19.28 11.00
C GLU A 500 -4.80 17.95 11.56
N GLU A 501 -5.07 16.84 10.87
CA GLU A 501 -4.52 15.53 11.24
C GLU A 501 -2.99 15.55 11.25
N PHE A 502 -2.36 16.09 10.19
CA PHE A 502 -0.92 16.21 10.05
C PHE A 502 -0.28 17.05 11.16
N ALA A 503 -0.97 18.11 11.62
CA ALA A 503 -0.57 18.93 12.75
C ALA A 503 -0.75 18.17 14.08
N LEU A 504 -1.90 17.52 14.29
CA LEU A 504 -2.18 16.75 15.51
C LEU A 504 -1.20 15.57 15.69
N ASN A 505 -0.78 14.94 14.59
CA ASN A 505 0.22 13.89 14.61
C ASN A 505 1.57 14.36 15.19
N ARG A 506 1.88 15.67 15.18
CA ARG A 506 3.08 16.21 15.85
C ARG A 506 2.98 16.16 17.37
N VAL A 507 1.75 16.26 17.91
CA VAL A 507 1.47 16.07 19.34
C VAL A 507 1.61 14.60 19.72
N ILE A 508 1.04 13.70 18.92
CA ILE A 508 1.18 12.24 19.09
C ILE A 508 2.65 11.83 19.06
N CYS A 509 3.44 12.40 18.14
CA CYS A 509 4.88 12.16 18.08
C CYS A 509 5.63 12.62 19.34
N GLY A 510 5.06 13.52 20.16
CA GLY A 510 5.74 14.13 21.31
C GLY A 510 6.72 15.24 20.92
N ARG A 511 6.70 15.69 19.69
CA ARG A 511 7.59 16.73 19.15
C ARG A 511 7.11 18.14 19.49
N HIS A 512 5.80 18.32 19.62
CA HIS A 512 5.16 19.61 19.77
C HIS A 512 4.02 19.56 20.79
N TRP A 513 3.79 20.70 21.46
CA TRP A 513 2.64 20.96 22.27
C TRP A 513 1.41 21.23 21.38
N LYS A 514 0.19 21.07 21.93
CA LYS A 514 -1.04 21.37 21.18
C LYS A 514 -1.07 22.83 20.76
N SER A 515 -0.74 23.75 21.67
CA SER A 515 -0.65 25.18 21.37
C SER A 515 0.41 25.56 20.33
N ASP A 516 1.51 24.75 20.17
CA ASP A 516 2.46 24.96 19.06
C ASP A 516 1.79 24.73 17.71
N THR A 517 0.91 23.72 17.62
CA THR A 517 0.18 23.36 16.40
C THR A 517 -0.94 24.35 16.11
N ASP A 518 -1.63 24.85 17.13
CA ASP A 518 -2.70 25.86 17.00
C ASP A 518 -2.14 27.20 16.52
N ALA A 519 -1.05 27.66 17.10
CA ALA A 519 -0.35 28.86 16.64
C ALA A 519 0.13 28.76 15.20
N SER A 520 0.41 27.54 14.72
CA SER A 520 0.85 27.28 13.32
C SER A 520 -0.22 27.60 12.30
N LEU A 521 -1.50 27.42 12.61
CA LEU A 521 -2.60 27.80 11.71
C LEU A 521 -2.65 29.31 11.50
N VAL A 522 -2.48 30.10 12.58
CA VAL A 522 -2.43 31.57 12.50
C VAL A 522 -1.24 32.02 11.65
N GLU A 523 -0.07 31.45 11.88
CA GLU A 523 1.13 31.75 11.09
C GLU A 523 0.93 31.41 9.61
N ALA A 524 0.34 30.25 9.32
CA ALA A 524 0.04 29.82 7.96
C ALA A 524 -0.94 30.77 7.25
N ALA A 525 -1.98 31.25 7.94
CA ALA A 525 -2.97 32.19 7.39
C ALA A 525 -2.29 33.52 6.98
N VAL A 526 -1.39 34.05 7.81
CA VAL A 526 -0.64 35.27 7.50
C VAL A 526 0.33 35.08 6.34
N ILE A 527 1.03 33.94 6.29
CA ILE A 527 1.91 33.60 5.15
C ILE A 527 1.09 33.51 3.87
N MET A 528 -0.06 32.85 3.87
CA MET A 528 -0.93 32.73 2.70
C MET A 528 -1.46 34.08 2.24
N SER A 529 -1.80 34.98 3.16
CA SER A 529 -2.20 36.37 2.82
C SER A 529 -1.09 37.10 2.06
N ARG A 530 0.17 36.95 2.48
CA ARG A 530 1.33 37.55 1.79
C ARG A 530 1.58 36.91 0.43
N LEU A 531 1.51 35.60 0.34
CA LEU A 531 1.67 34.86 -0.93
C LEU A 531 0.62 35.29 -1.97
N GLN A 532 -0.63 35.44 -1.57
CA GLN A 532 -1.72 35.87 -2.46
C GLN A 532 -1.60 37.32 -2.94
N SER A 533 -0.71 38.13 -2.37
CA SER A 533 -0.35 39.45 -2.88
C SER A 533 0.98 39.50 -3.65
N ASN A 534 1.69 38.35 -3.78
CA ASN A 534 2.96 38.26 -4.47
C ASN A 534 2.77 37.89 -5.96
N ALA A 535 3.32 38.68 -6.88
CA ALA A 535 3.12 38.50 -8.31
C ALA A 535 3.65 37.15 -8.85
N ALA A 536 4.81 36.70 -8.35
CA ALA A 536 5.40 35.42 -8.79
C ALA A 536 4.57 34.22 -8.31
N PHE A 537 4.01 34.30 -7.11
CA PHE A 537 3.09 33.28 -6.62
C PHE A 537 1.80 33.22 -7.46
N LEU A 538 1.21 34.37 -7.77
CA LEU A 538 -0.02 34.44 -8.58
C LEU A 538 0.20 33.92 -10.00
N GLU A 539 1.34 34.26 -10.62
CA GLU A 539 1.70 33.71 -11.94
C GLU A 539 1.83 32.16 -11.89
N GLN A 540 2.49 31.64 -10.85
CA GLN A 540 2.63 30.19 -10.69
C GLN A 540 1.30 29.51 -10.37
N LEU A 541 0.42 30.16 -9.61
CA LEU A 541 -0.93 29.66 -9.32
C LEU A 541 -1.75 29.49 -10.59
N GLU A 542 -1.68 30.43 -11.53
CA GLU A 542 -2.38 30.31 -12.81
C GLU A 542 -1.83 29.16 -13.69
N LYS A 543 -0.53 28.89 -13.64
CA LYS A 543 0.06 27.72 -14.31
C LYS A 543 -0.43 26.42 -13.69
N ALA A 544 -0.47 26.34 -12.36
CA ALA A 544 -0.98 25.20 -11.62
C ALA A 544 -2.48 24.92 -11.87
N ARG A 545 -3.31 25.96 -11.92
CA ARG A 545 -4.74 25.86 -12.28
C ARG A 545 -4.95 25.30 -13.68
N LYS A 546 -4.15 25.78 -14.66
CA LYS A 546 -4.19 25.25 -16.04
C LYS A 546 -3.76 23.79 -16.10
N GLU A 547 -2.77 23.39 -15.32
CA GLU A 547 -2.35 21.98 -15.20
C GLU A 547 -3.47 21.12 -14.62
N TYR A 548 -4.09 21.55 -13.50
CA TYR A 548 -5.22 20.86 -12.89
C TYR A 548 -6.42 20.71 -13.85
N ALA A 549 -6.76 21.77 -14.58
CA ALA A 549 -7.83 21.71 -15.57
C ALA A 549 -7.59 20.68 -16.68
N ARG A 550 -6.32 20.37 -17.01
CA ARG A 550 -5.96 19.29 -17.96
C ARG A 550 -6.09 17.91 -17.31
N LEU A 551 -5.74 17.77 -16.03
CA LEU A 551 -5.89 16.52 -15.28
C LEU A 551 -7.36 16.09 -15.17
N ARG A 552 -8.29 17.03 -14.97
CA ARG A 552 -9.74 16.75 -14.89
C ARG A 552 -10.36 16.26 -16.22
N LYS A 553 -9.69 16.46 -17.37
CA LYS A 553 -10.18 16.05 -18.68
C LYS A 553 -9.69 14.66 -19.11
N LYS A 554 -8.74 14.11 -18.38
CA LYS A 554 -8.23 12.74 -18.54
C LYS A 554 -8.99 11.76 -17.66
#